data_382a1357bb78af935b1f19d6aa2b642d
#
_entry.id   382a1357bb78af935b1f19d6aa2b642d
#
_cell.length_a   1.000
_cell.length_b   1.000
_cell.length_c   1.000
_cell.angle_alpha   90.00
_cell.angle_beta   90.00
_cell.angle_gamma   90.00
#
_symmetry.space_group_name_H-M   'P 1'
#
loop_
_entity.id
_entity.type
_entity.pdbx_description
1 polymer ?
#
loop_
_entity_poly.entity_id
_entity_poly.type
_entity_poly.pdbx_seq_one_letter_code
_entity_poly.pdbx_strand_id
1 'polypeptide(L)'
;MKHHRLTARALAALLAYPDAALRAAASDIAQALRAEGALPKARLAELDALCAQLRSMDPFELEARYVDTFDRGRATALHLFEHVHGDSRERGPAMIDLLQTYERAGLRLDGRELPDHLAVVLEFVSTQPP
;
A
#
# COMPACT_ATOMS: atom_id res chain seq x y z
N MET A 1 -8.54 -14.56 16.76
CA MET A 1 -8.28 -13.28 16.08
C MET A 1 -7.65 -13.53 14.72
N LYS A 2 -8.15 -12.89 13.66
CA LYS A 2 -7.58 -13.08 12.33
C LYS A 2 -6.27 -12.33 12.21
N HIS A 3 -5.26 -12.99 11.69
CA HIS A 3 -3.99 -12.35 11.36
C HIS A 3 -4.15 -11.54 10.09
N HIS A 4 -3.45 -10.39 10.03
CA HIS A 4 -3.53 -9.49 8.89
C HIS A 4 -2.18 -8.91 8.46
N ARG A 5 -1.10 -9.30 9.14
CA ARG A 5 0.23 -8.73 8.91
C ARG A 5 0.76 -8.98 7.51
N LEU A 6 0.64 -10.21 7.03
CA LEU A 6 1.09 -10.54 5.69
C LEU A 6 0.24 -9.84 4.63
N THR A 7 -1.06 -9.75 4.85
CA THR A 7 -1.96 -9.03 3.94
C THR A 7 -1.60 -7.56 3.86
N ALA A 8 -1.36 -6.91 5.01
CA ALA A 8 -0.96 -5.50 5.04
C ALA A 8 0.35 -5.27 4.29
N ARG A 9 1.36 -6.12 4.48
CA ARG A 9 2.63 -6.03 3.75
C ARG A 9 2.46 -6.27 2.26
N ALA A 10 1.63 -7.26 1.90
CA ALA A 10 1.36 -7.57 0.50
C ALA A 10 0.67 -6.40 -0.20
N LEU A 11 -0.32 -5.79 0.44
CA LEU A 11 -1.02 -4.63 -0.11
C LEU A 11 -0.08 -3.42 -0.24
N ALA A 12 0.80 -3.21 0.74
CA ALA A 12 1.82 -2.15 0.65
C ALA A 12 2.71 -2.34 -0.58
N ALA A 13 3.16 -3.58 -0.81
CA ALA A 13 3.99 -3.90 -1.98
C ALA A 13 3.25 -3.65 -3.30
N LEU A 14 1.97 -4.02 -3.36
CA LEU A 14 1.16 -3.84 -4.57
C LEU A 14 0.84 -2.37 -4.88
N LEU A 15 0.97 -1.48 -3.91
CA LEU A 15 0.80 -0.04 -4.11
C LEU A 15 2.08 0.65 -4.58
N ALA A 16 3.20 -0.06 -4.66
CA ALA A 16 4.45 0.49 -5.15
C ALA A 16 4.46 0.56 -6.69
N TYR A 17 5.32 1.43 -7.21
CA TYR A 17 5.56 1.49 -8.65
C TYR A 17 6.00 0.11 -9.15
N PRO A 18 5.42 -0.39 -10.26
CA PRO A 18 5.60 -1.79 -10.67
C PRO A 18 6.96 -2.04 -11.33
N ASP A 19 7.99 -2.09 -10.52
CA ASP A 19 9.35 -2.40 -10.96
C ASP A 19 9.57 -3.91 -11.17
N ALA A 20 10.78 -4.28 -11.58
CA ALA A 20 11.13 -5.69 -11.82
C ALA A 20 11.01 -6.53 -10.56
N ALA A 21 11.39 -5.97 -9.40
CA ALA A 21 11.32 -6.69 -8.12
C ALA A 21 9.86 -7.02 -7.76
N LEU A 22 8.94 -6.07 -7.93
CA LEU A 22 7.52 -6.30 -7.65
C LEU A 22 6.95 -7.35 -8.61
N ARG A 23 7.26 -7.26 -9.90
CA ARG A 23 6.81 -8.25 -10.87
C ARG A 23 7.29 -9.65 -10.53
N ALA A 24 8.55 -9.78 -10.11
CA ALA A 24 9.11 -11.07 -9.71
C ALA A 24 8.45 -11.63 -8.45
N ALA A 25 8.00 -10.76 -7.54
CA ALA A 25 7.39 -11.16 -6.27
C ALA A 25 5.89 -11.43 -6.39
N ALA A 26 5.25 -11.14 -7.53
CA ALA A 26 3.79 -11.17 -7.66
C ALA A 26 3.16 -12.50 -7.29
N SER A 27 3.77 -13.63 -7.65
CA SER A 27 3.26 -14.97 -7.29
C SER A 27 3.27 -15.19 -5.78
N ASP A 28 4.36 -14.81 -5.12
CA ASP A 28 4.50 -14.95 -3.67
C ASP A 28 3.52 -14.04 -2.93
N ILE A 29 3.29 -12.85 -3.45
CA ILE A 29 2.30 -11.91 -2.90
C ILE A 29 0.91 -12.52 -2.96
N ALA A 30 0.52 -13.06 -4.11
CA ALA A 30 -0.79 -13.69 -4.28
C ALA A 30 -0.97 -14.87 -3.33
N GLN A 31 0.07 -15.68 -3.17
CA GLN A 31 0.03 -16.82 -2.26
C GLN A 31 -0.12 -16.37 -0.80
N ALA A 32 0.61 -15.36 -0.39
CA ALA A 32 0.53 -14.83 0.97
C ALA A 32 -0.88 -14.30 1.29
N LEU A 33 -1.49 -13.59 0.35
CA LEU A 33 -2.86 -13.08 0.51
C LEU A 33 -3.87 -14.21 0.73
N ARG A 34 -3.76 -15.26 -0.06
CA ARG A 34 -4.65 -16.43 0.06
C ARG A 34 -4.41 -17.17 1.37
N ALA A 35 -3.14 -17.38 1.73
CA ALA A 35 -2.78 -18.17 2.90
C ALA A 35 -3.28 -17.52 4.20
N GLU A 36 -3.20 -16.21 4.31
CA GLU A 36 -3.64 -15.51 5.50
C GLU A 36 -5.16 -15.43 5.60
N GLY A 37 -5.85 -15.34 4.49
CA GLY A 37 -7.32 -15.35 4.46
C GLY A 37 -7.97 -14.16 5.15
N ALA A 38 -7.31 -13.02 5.21
CA ALA A 38 -7.82 -11.83 5.89
C ALA A 38 -8.88 -11.07 5.08
N LEU A 39 -8.93 -11.28 3.77
CA LEU A 39 -9.82 -10.55 2.86
C LEU A 39 -10.96 -11.44 2.35
N PRO A 40 -12.11 -10.83 1.98
CA PRO A 40 -13.20 -11.56 1.34
C PRO A 40 -12.76 -12.19 0.02
N LYS A 41 -13.42 -13.29 -0.36
CA LYS A 41 -13.12 -14.03 -1.60
C LYS A 41 -13.13 -13.15 -2.84
N ALA A 42 -14.08 -12.20 -2.93
CA ALA A 42 -14.17 -11.30 -4.08
C ALA A 42 -12.93 -10.40 -4.20
N ARG A 43 -12.42 -9.91 -3.07
CA ARG A 43 -11.21 -9.07 -3.06
C ARG A 43 -9.98 -9.91 -3.40
N LEU A 44 -9.90 -11.12 -2.88
CA LEU A 44 -8.79 -12.05 -3.20
C LEU A 44 -8.74 -12.37 -4.70
N ALA A 45 -9.89 -12.59 -5.33
CA ALA A 45 -9.97 -12.85 -6.77
C ALA A 45 -9.46 -11.66 -7.58
N GLU A 46 -9.84 -10.45 -7.20
CA GLU A 46 -9.38 -9.22 -7.86
C GLU A 46 -7.86 -9.04 -7.72
N LEU A 47 -7.33 -9.31 -6.54
CA LEU A 47 -5.89 -9.20 -6.29
C LEU A 47 -5.09 -10.29 -7.00
N ASP A 48 -5.63 -11.50 -7.09
CA ASP A 48 -5.05 -12.58 -7.92
C ASP A 48 -4.94 -12.15 -9.37
N ALA A 49 -5.98 -11.53 -9.92
CA ALA A 49 -5.98 -11.01 -11.28
C ALA A 49 -4.91 -9.93 -11.47
N LEU A 50 -4.79 -9.02 -10.49
CA LEU A 50 -3.75 -7.99 -10.52
C LEU A 50 -2.35 -8.60 -10.52
N CYS A 51 -2.11 -9.59 -9.65
CA CYS A 51 -0.82 -10.28 -9.59
C CYS A 51 -0.50 -11.01 -10.91
N ALA A 52 -1.51 -11.60 -11.54
CA ALA A 52 -1.36 -12.23 -12.86
C ALA A 52 -0.97 -11.20 -13.92
N GLN A 53 -1.56 -10.02 -13.89
CA GLN A 53 -1.22 -8.93 -14.81
C GLN A 53 0.22 -8.45 -14.59
N LEU A 54 0.67 -8.35 -13.33
CA LEU A 54 2.05 -7.97 -13.01
C LEU A 54 3.06 -8.93 -13.61
N ARG A 55 2.70 -10.22 -13.72
CA ARG A 55 3.58 -11.24 -14.30
C ARG A 55 3.56 -11.28 -15.81
N SER A 56 2.43 -10.94 -16.44
CA SER A 56 2.19 -11.22 -17.86
C SER A 56 2.13 -9.98 -18.75
N MET A 57 1.79 -8.82 -18.21
CA MET A 57 1.67 -7.60 -19.01
C MET A 57 3.02 -6.99 -19.32
N ASP A 58 3.06 -6.23 -20.41
CA ASP A 58 4.22 -5.43 -20.76
C ASP A 58 4.58 -4.46 -19.63
N PRO A 59 5.87 -4.40 -19.21
CA PRO A 59 6.28 -3.51 -18.12
C PRO A 59 5.92 -2.04 -18.34
N PHE A 60 6.05 -1.54 -19.57
CA PHE A 60 5.71 -0.14 -19.86
C PHE A 60 4.22 0.14 -19.72
N GLU A 61 3.37 -0.81 -20.09
CA GLU A 61 1.92 -0.70 -19.86
C GLU A 61 1.57 -0.67 -18.38
N LEU A 62 2.21 -1.51 -17.57
CA LEU A 62 2.01 -1.54 -16.12
C LEU A 62 2.40 -0.20 -15.50
N GLU A 63 3.54 0.34 -15.90
CA GLU A 63 4.01 1.64 -15.42
C GLU A 63 3.06 2.77 -15.79
N ALA A 64 2.58 2.78 -17.03
CA ALA A 64 1.64 3.79 -17.49
C ALA A 64 0.31 3.71 -16.73
N ARG A 65 -0.19 2.51 -16.46
CA ARG A 65 -1.40 2.30 -15.67
C ARG A 65 -1.24 2.78 -14.25
N TYR A 66 -0.09 2.55 -13.64
CA TYR A 66 0.19 3.01 -12.29
C TYR A 66 0.12 4.53 -12.21
N VAL A 67 0.79 5.21 -13.12
CA VAL A 67 0.78 6.68 -13.19
C VAL A 67 -0.64 7.21 -13.41
N ASP A 68 -1.38 6.61 -14.36
CA ASP A 68 -2.75 7.02 -14.64
C ASP A 68 -3.67 6.82 -13.43
N THR A 69 -3.47 5.75 -12.67
CA THR A 69 -4.32 5.43 -11.52
C THR A 69 -4.01 6.32 -10.32
N PHE A 70 -2.74 6.50 -9.98
CA PHE A 70 -2.34 7.08 -8.69
C PHE A 70 -1.82 8.52 -8.78
N ASP A 71 -1.23 8.91 -9.91
CA ASP A 71 -0.55 10.19 -10.01
C ASP A 71 -1.34 11.26 -10.74
N ARG A 72 -2.41 10.91 -11.43
CA ARG A 72 -3.19 11.85 -12.24
C ARG A 72 -4.52 12.26 -11.64
N GLY A 73 -4.97 11.63 -10.58
CA GLY A 73 -6.27 11.93 -10.00
C GLY A 73 -6.24 11.99 -8.48
N ARG A 74 -7.06 12.92 -7.94
CA ARG A 74 -7.19 13.09 -6.50
C ARG A 74 -7.91 11.91 -5.84
N ALA A 75 -8.87 11.33 -6.56
CA ALA A 75 -9.72 10.25 -6.02
C ALA A 75 -8.94 9.00 -5.66
N THR A 76 -7.83 8.72 -6.36
CA THR A 76 -6.99 7.54 -6.13
C THR A 76 -5.60 7.90 -5.62
N ALA A 77 -5.39 9.13 -5.14
CA ALA A 77 -4.11 9.54 -4.56
C ALA A 77 -3.77 8.68 -3.34
N LEU A 78 -2.48 8.33 -3.21
CA LEU A 78 -2.01 7.41 -2.17
C LEU A 78 -1.74 8.09 -0.83
N HIS A 79 -1.90 9.41 -0.72
CA HIS A 79 -1.72 10.15 0.52
C HIS A 79 -3.06 10.31 1.22
N LEU A 80 -3.23 9.64 2.37
CA LEU A 80 -4.51 9.59 3.10
C LEU A 80 -5.05 10.97 3.47
N PHE A 81 -4.18 11.90 3.83
CA PHE A 81 -4.61 13.22 4.29
C PHE A 81 -5.10 14.12 3.14
N GLU A 82 -4.83 13.75 1.89
CA GLU A 82 -5.53 14.36 0.75
C GLU A 82 -7.03 14.13 0.83
N HIS A 83 -7.43 12.93 1.28
CA HIS A 83 -8.83 12.54 1.37
C HIS A 83 -9.50 13.01 2.65
N VAL A 84 -8.76 13.06 3.76
CA VAL A 84 -9.30 13.38 5.08
C VAL A 84 -9.30 14.87 5.35
N HIS A 85 -8.20 15.54 5.08
CA HIS A 85 -7.99 16.94 5.42
C HIS A 85 -7.98 17.88 4.22
N GLY A 86 -7.61 17.39 3.03
CA GLY A 86 -7.48 18.21 1.82
C GLY A 86 -6.52 19.36 2.07
N ASP A 87 -7.00 20.59 1.87
CA ASP A 87 -6.22 21.81 2.06
C ASP A 87 -6.43 22.42 3.45
N SER A 88 -7.03 21.67 4.39
CA SER A 88 -7.29 22.11 5.76
C SER A 88 -5.99 22.43 6.51
N ARG A 89 -6.04 23.41 7.40
CA ARG A 89 -4.94 23.74 8.31
C ARG A 89 -4.61 22.60 9.28
N GLU A 90 -5.51 21.67 9.48
CA GLU A 90 -5.31 20.52 10.36
C GLU A 90 -4.38 19.46 9.76
N ARG A 91 -4.10 19.53 8.46
CA ARG A 91 -3.25 18.57 7.77
C ARG A 91 -1.83 18.52 8.34
N GLY A 92 -1.22 19.69 8.59
CA GLY A 92 0.13 19.76 9.15
C GLY A 92 0.24 19.12 10.53
N PRO A 93 -0.59 19.54 11.51
CA PRO A 93 -0.60 18.90 12.85
C PRO A 93 -0.90 17.40 12.79
N ALA A 94 -1.84 16.96 11.93
CA ALA A 94 -2.15 15.54 11.76
C ALA A 94 -0.95 14.75 11.26
N MET A 95 -0.17 15.33 10.35
CA MET A 95 1.06 14.71 9.83
C MET A 95 2.09 14.50 10.94
N ILE A 96 2.25 15.51 11.82
CA ILE A 96 3.17 15.43 12.96
C ILE A 96 2.70 14.35 13.93
N ASP A 97 1.40 14.28 14.23
CA ASP A 97 0.84 13.27 15.11
C ASP A 97 1.09 11.86 14.59
N LEU A 98 0.91 11.66 13.28
CA LEU A 98 1.15 10.36 12.65
C LEU A 98 2.63 9.97 12.73
N LEU A 99 3.52 10.92 12.47
CA LEU A 99 4.97 10.69 12.59
C LEU A 99 5.34 10.27 14.02
N GLN A 100 4.79 10.95 15.02
CA GLN A 100 5.01 10.60 16.43
C GLN A 100 4.47 9.21 16.77
N THR A 101 3.35 8.83 16.17
CA THR A 101 2.78 7.49 16.35
C THR A 101 3.77 6.42 15.88
N TYR A 102 4.39 6.63 14.73
CA TYR A 102 5.43 5.72 14.23
C TYR A 102 6.64 5.67 15.15
N GLU A 103 7.10 6.81 15.60
CA GLU A 103 8.27 6.89 16.50
C GLU A 103 8.02 6.17 17.83
N ARG A 104 6.83 6.31 18.41
CA ARG A 104 6.45 5.60 19.63
C ARG A 104 6.43 4.09 19.44
N ALA A 105 6.15 3.62 18.25
CA ALA A 105 6.19 2.21 17.91
C ALA A 105 7.61 1.72 17.56
N GLY A 106 8.61 2.59 17.63
CA GLY A 106 9.99 2.25 17.33
C GLY A 106 10.33 2.28 15.85
N LEU A 107 9.50 2.92 15.03
CA LEU A 107 9.69 2.99 13.58
C LEU A 107 10.19 4.36 13.16
N ARG A 108 11.05 4.38 12.15
CA ARG A 108 11.57 5.60 11.57
C ARG A 108 11.35 5.58 10.06
N LEU A 109 10.88 6.71 9.52
CA LEU A 109 10.75 6.87 8.07
C LEU A 109 12.12 7.01 7.43
N ASP A 110 12.27 6.46 6.22
CA ASP A 110 13.52 6.56 5.48
C ASP A 110 13.66 7.89 4.71
N GLY A 111 12.67 8.75 4.79
CA GLY A 111 12.68 10.07 4.16
C GLY A 111 12.22 10.10 2.70
N ARG A 112 11.83 8.97 2.14
CA ARG A 112 11.37 8.88 0.74
C ARG A 112 9.91 9.26 0.56
N GLU A 113 9.08 8.98 1.57
CA GLU A 113 7.66 9.21 1.51
C GLU A 113 7.17 9.97 2.74
N LEU A 114 6.04 10.66 2.59
CA LEU A 114 5.37 11.31 3.70
C LEU A 114 4.71 10.28 4.62
N PRO A 115 4.52 10.61 5.90
CA PRO A 115 3.93 9.66 6.87
C PRO A 115 2.56 9.11 6.49
N ASP A 116 1.75 9.88 5.76
CA ASP A 116 0.38 9.49 5.39
C ASP A 116 0.30 8.70 4.08
N HIS A 117 1.41 8.40 3.44
CA HIS A 117 1.43 7.55 2.25
C HIS A 117 0.84 6.18 2.61
N LEU A 118 -0.14 5.72 1.82
CA LEU A 118 -0.90 4.51 2.17
C LEU A 118 -0.01 3.28 2.34
N ALA A 119 1.01 3.11 1.51
CA ALA A 119 1.93 1.99 1.64
C ALA A 119 2.71 2.06 2.96
N VAL A 120 3.09 3.25 3.40
CA VAL A 120 3.78 3.44 4.69
C VAL A 120 2.85 3.07 5.84
N VAL A 121 1.59 3.51 5.80
CA VAL A 121 0.58 3.15 6.81
C VAL A 121 0.37 1.64 6.88
N LEU A 122 0.28 0.98 5.73
CA LEU A 122 0.12 -0.48 5.67
C LEU A 122 1.34 -1.22 6.22
N GLU A 123 2.53 -0.74 5.94
CA GLU A 123 3.75 -1.31 6.53
C GLU A 123 3.74 -1.17 8.06
N PHE A 124 3.31 -0.02 8.56
CA PHE A 124 3.14 0.18 10.00
C PHE A 124 2.14 -0.82 10.58
N VAL A 125 0.97 -0.96 9.95
CA VAL A 125 -0.06 -1.92 10.39
C VAL A 125 0.51 -3.35 10.41
N SER A 126 1.36 -3.70 9.45
CA SER A 126 1.95 -5.05 9.38
C SER A 126 2.86 -5.37 10.57
N THR A 127 3.36 -4.37 11.28
CA THR A 127 4.24 -4.54 12.44
C THR A 127 3.50 -4.56 13.77
N GLN A 128 2.21 -4.23 13.77
CA GLN A 128 1.41 -4.12 14.99
C GLN A 128 0.68 -5.43 15.31
N PRO A 129 0.34 -5.68 16.58
CA PRO A 129 -0.44 -6.88 16.92
C PRO A 129 -1.84 -6.83 16.29
N PRO A 130 -2.42 -8.02 16.05
CA PRO A 130 -3.78 -8.11 15.49
C PRO A 130 -4.83 -7.46 16.38
#